data_d0b6f47d42dee2367044b75ac7f89dcf
#
_entry.id   d0b6f47d42dee2367044b75ac7f89dcf
#
_cell.length_a   1.000
_cell.length_b   1.000
_cell.length_c   1.000
_cell.angle_alpha   90.00
_cell.angle_beta   90.00
_cell.angle_gamma   90.00
#
_symmetry.space_group_name_H-M   'P 1'
#
loop_
_entity.id
_entity.type
_entity.pdbx_description
1 polymer ?
#
loop_
_entity_poly.entity_id
_entity_poly.type
_entity_poly.pdbx_seq_one_letter_code
_entity_poly.pdbx_strand_id
1 'polypeptide(L)'
;MNLYELIQQRGIEAIGRFYSTYRGIVITNYDPDSQNKVCVYLPSILRGVEVWAYPKHQQGGPGSGFKWLSPREGSIVYVEFENGDPRHPLWSYHGWAIGEMPPELNKPNVLGFITPKGNKIILDESDSGVLTAIIQQDIIIKSLDGNINVDANSIIMQGGEVGIPESSSTVERLNKIEQDINNLKQAFTSWTPTPQDGGAALKTVVASWSGSKLTETKVEDIESETIKQPN
;
A
#
# COMPACT_ATOMS: atom_id res chain seq x y z
N MET A 1 -15.31 48.04 36.82
CA MET A 1 -15.92 46.84 36.25
C MET A 1 -15.42 45.66 37.04
N ASN A 2 -16.30 44.91 37.67
CA ASN A 2 -15.93 43.71 38.40
C ASN A 2 -15.75 42.51 37.45
N LEU A 3 -15.18 41.40 37.91
CA LEU A 3 -14.91 40.23 37.11
C LEU A 3 -16.18 39.66 36.47
N TYR A 4 -17.29 39.68 37.19
CA TYR A 4 -18.58 39.18 36.72
C TYR A 4 -19.13 40.04 35.55
N GLU A 5 -19.06 41.32 35.69
CA GLU A 5 -19.46 42.27 34.60
C GLU A 5 -18.55 42.10 33.38
N LEU A 6 -17.26 41.88 33.55
CA LEU A 6 -16.31 41.62 32.47
C LEU A 6 -16.67 40.34 31.69
N ILE A 7 -16.96 39.27 32.41
CA ILE A 7 -17.35 37.99 31.79
C ILE A 7 -18.69 38.10 31.08
N GLN A 8 -19.67 38.79 31.68
CA GLN A 8 -20.97 39.00 31.05
C GLN A 8 -20.89 39.80 29.74
N GLN A 9 -20.01 40.79 29.69
CA GLN A 9 -19.88 41.67 28.53
C GLN A 9 -18.97 41.14 27.42
N ARG A 10 -17.91 40.42 27.77
CA ARG A 10 -16.82 40.02 26.84
C ARG A 10 -16.58 38.54 26.75
N GLY A 11 -17.34 37.71 27.47
CA GLY A 11 -17.10 36.27 27.54
C GLY A 11 -15.97 35.87 28.46
N ILE A 12 -15.82 34.56 28.65
CA ILE A 12 -14.81 34.00 29.52
C ILE A 12 -13.37 34.18 28.97
N GLU A 13 -13.24 34.40 27.67
CA GLU A 13 -11.97 34.69 27.01
C GLU A 13 -11.33 35.97 27.55
N ALA A 14 -12.14 36.91 28.07
CA ALA A 14 -11.63 38.14 28.67
C ALA A 14 -10.74 37.93 29.90
N ILE A 15 -10.83 36.75 30.53
CA ILE A 15 -9.97 36.38 31.66
C ILE A 15 -8.85 35.41 31.22
N GLY A 16 -8.59 35.27 29.94
CA GLY A 16 -7.53 34.46 29.40
C GLY A 16 -7.80 32.95 29.43
N ARG A 17 -9.07 32.55 29.42
CA ARG A 17 -9.49 31.16 29.34
C ARG A 17 -10.27 30.91 28.05
N PHE A 18 -9.96 29.81 27.35
CA PHE A 18 -10.45 29.51 26.01
C PHE A 18 -11.08 28.12 25.98
N TYR A 19 -12.41 28.04 26.02
CA TYR A 19 -13.15 26.77 26.07
C TYR A 19 -13.89 26.41 24.79
N SER A 20 -13.74 27.21 23.74
CA SER A 20 -14.33 26.96 22.45
C SER A 20 -13.32 26.35 21.46
N THR A 21 -13.79 25.95 20.30
CA THR A 21 -12.95 25.56 19.16
C THR A 21 -12.64 26.80 18.32
N TYR A 22 -11.38 27.05 18.05
CA TYR A 22 -10.90 28.22 17.31
C TYR A 22 -10.24 27.78 16.00
N ARG A 23 -10.31 28.63 14.97
CA ARG A 23 -9.56 28.40 13.73
C ARG A 23 -8.16 28.98 13.85
N GLY A 24 -7.16 28.15 13.60
CA GLY A 24 -5.76 28.52 13.52
C GLY A 24 -5.23 28.36 12.11
N ILE A 25 -4.25 29.16 11.74
CA ILE A 25 -3.48 29.05 10.50
C ILE A 25 -2.13 28.45 10.86
N VAL A 26 -1.75 27.37 10.18
CA VAL A 26 -0.45 26.72 10.39
C VAL A 26 0.65 27.63 9.82
N ILE A 27 1.57 28.03 10.68
CA ILE A 27 2.75 28.82 10.33
C ILE A 27 3.90 27.92 9.93
N THR A 28 4.15 26.86 10.73
CA THR A 28 5.09 25.81 10.37
C THR A 28 4.67 24.46 10.97
N ASN A 29 4.96 23.42 10.21
CA ASN A 29 4.74 22.03 10.62
C ASN A 29 6.07 21.27 10.89
N TYR A 30 7.18 21.98 10.88
CA TYR A 30 8.47 21.42 11.27
C TYR A 30 8.60 21.48 12.79
N ASP A 31 8.33 20.38 13.48
CA ASP A 31 8.39 20.27 14.93
C ASP A 31 9.79 19.79 15.38
N PRO A 32 10.57 20.64 16.06
CA PRO A 32 11.92 20.28 16.52
C PRO A 32 11.93 19.18 17.60
N ASP A 33 10.81 19.00 18.31
CA ASP A 33 10.71 18.00 19.37
C ASP A 33 10.18 16.65 18.91
N SER A 34 9.87 16.52 17.60
CA SER A 34 9.36 15.27 16.98
C SER A 34 8.08 14.72 17.62
N GLN A 35 7.20 15.59 18.11
CA GLN A 35 5.91 15.25 18.73
C GLN A 35 4.71 15.44 17.79
N ASN A 36 4.97 15.80 16.53
CA ASN A 36 3.98 16.18 15.54
C ASN A 36 3.16 17.42 15.93
N LYS A 37 3.76 18.32 16.68
CA LYS A 37 3.19 19.65 16.95
C LYS A 37 3.19 20.48 15.67
N VAL A 38 2.31 21.46 15.63
CA VAL A 38 2.32 22.51 14.61
C VAL A 38 2.32 23.87 15.29
N CYS A 39 3.09 24.80 14.73
CA CYS A 39 3.01 26.19 15.16
C CYS A 39 1.83 26.86 14.46
N VAL A 40 0.93 27.45 15.21
CA VAL A 40 -0.30 28.04 14.70
C VAL A 40 -0.48 29.49 15.15
N TYR A 41 -1.04 30.29 14.27
CA TYR A 41 -1.52 31.62 14.57
C TYR A 41 -3.04 31.60 14.70
N LEU A 42 -3.57 32.20 15.78
CA LEU A 42 -5.00 32.27 16.08
C LEU A 42 -5.50 33.74 16.00
N PRO A 43 -5.99 34.19 14.83
CA PRO A 43 -6.34 35.59 14.62
C PRO A 43 -7.48 36.08 15.49
N SER A 44 -8.37 35.19 15.93
CA SER A 44 -9.54 35.53 16.72
C SER A 44 -9.28 35.84 18.20
N ILE A 45 -8.23 35.22 18.78
CA ILE A 45 -8.01 35.26 20.24
C ILE A 45 -6.60 35.64 20.67
N LEU A 46 -5.56 35.10 20.06
CA LEU A 46 -4.17 35.34 20.43
C LEU A 46 -3.47 36.17 19.36
N ARG A 47 -3.92 37.41 19.17
CA ARG A 47 -3.39 38.32 18.15
C ARG A 47 -1.90 38.60 18.38
N GLY A 48 -1.08 38.34 17.35
CA GLY A 48 0.36 38.56 17.40
C GLY A 48 1.15 37.53 18.19
N VAL A 49 0.52 36.42 18.60
CA VAL A 49 1.18 35.31 19.30
C VAL A 49 1.00 34.02 18.50
N GLU A 50 2.10 33.34 18.25
CA GLU A 50 2.14 32.00 17.66
C GLU A 50 2.30 30.97 18.79
N VAL A 51 1.59 29.84 18.70
CA VAL A 51 1.63 28.79 19.72
C VAL A 51 1.87 27.42 19.10
N TRP A 52 2.59 26.57 19.80
CA TRP A 52 2.83 25.20 19.41
C TRP A 52 1.72 24.30 19.95
N ALA A 53 0.86 23.83 19.05
CA ALA A 53 -0.27 22.96 19.39
C ALA A 53 0.08 21.48 19.21
N TYR A 54 -0.32 20.66 20.18
CA TYR A 54 -0.17 19.21 20.14
C TYR A 54 -1.28 18.55 19.30
N PRO A 55 -1.02 17.39 18.66
CA PRO A 55 -2.06 16.68 17.91
C PRO A 55 -3.11 16.07 18.84
N LYS A 56 -4.39 16.38 18.66
CA LYS A 56 -5.50 15.89 19.48
C LYS A 56 -5.87 14.43 19.19
N HIS A 57 -5.76 13.99 17.92
CA HIS A 57 -6.28 12.71 17.44
C HIS A 57 -5.18 11.75 16.95
N GLN A 58 -4.06 11.75 17.64
CA GLN A 58 -2.99 10.80 17.38
C GLN A 58 -2.77 9.94 18.60
N GLN A 59 -2.35 8.70 18.36
CA GLN A 59 -2.02 7.77 19.39
C GLN A 59 -0.50 7.54 19.37
N GLY A 60 0.16 7.78 20.47
CA GLY A 60 1.59 7.57 20.63
C GLY A 60 1.92 6.87 21.94
N GLY A 61 3.01 6.12 21.94
CA GLY A 61 3.58 5.45 23.09
C GLY A 61 5.00 4.99 22.77
N PRO A 62 5.77 4.50 23.75
CA PRO A 62 7.13 4.01 23.53
C PRO A 62 7.15 2.91 22.46
N GLY A 63 7.75 3.22 21.31
CA GLY A 63 7.92 2.27 20.20
C GLY A 63 6.66 1.91 19.41
N SER A 64 5.52 2.57 19.67
CA SER A 64 4.27 2.30 18.96
C SER A 64 3.44 3.56 18.76
N GLY A 65 2.59 3.57 17.75
CA GLY A 65 1.71 4.70 17.54
C GLY A 65 1.08 4.76 16.16
N PHE A 66 0.20 5.75 16.02
CA PHE A 66 -0.49 6.08 14.80
C PHE A 66 -0.37 7.59 14.54
N LYS A 67 0.06 7.95 13.35
CA LYS A 67 0.31 9.35 12.96
C LYS A 67 -0.37 9.67 11.64
N TRP A 68 -1.15 10.76 11.60
CA TRP A 68 -1.56 11.41 10.35
C TRP A 68 -0.46 12.34 9.83
N LEU A 69 -0.54 12.70 8.57
CA LEU A 69 0.31 13.73 7.99
C LEU A 69 0.13 15.04 8.78
N SER A 70 1.21 15.76 9.01
CA SER A 70 1.12 17.11 9.57
C SER A 70 0.44 18.03 8.53
N PRO A 71 -0.49 18.91 8.92
CA PRO A 71 -1.08 19.87 8.02
C PRO A 71 -0.01 20.80 7.44
N ARG A 72 -0.17 21.20 6.18
CA ARG A 72 0.78 22.08 5.50
C ARG A 72 0.74 23.49 6.07
N GLU A 73 1.84 24.21 5.92
CA GLU A 73 1.88 25.66 6.16
C GLU A 73 0.81 26.37 5.35
N GLY A 74 0.13 27.34 5.97
CA GLY A 74 -1.03 28.03 5.43
C GLY A 74 -2.36 27.29 5.57
N SER A 75 -2.35 26.00 5.95
CA SER A 75 -3.60 25.25 6.19
C SER A 75 -4.35 25.77 7.41
N ILE A 76 -5.68 25.66 7.36
CA ILE A 76 -6.53 25.93 8.51
C ILE A 76 -6.64 24.66 9.35
N VAL A 77 -6.54 24.81 10.67
CA VAL A 77 -6.74 23.76 11.66
C VAL A 77 -7.71 24.24 12.73
N TYR A 78 -8.38 23.30 13.40
CA TYR A 78 -9.08 23.61 14.64
C TYR A 78 -8.11 23.55 15.80
N VAL A 79 -8.23 24.49 16.72
CA VAL A 79 -7.43 24.58 17.94
C VAL A 79 -8.35 24.66 19.15
N GLU A 80 -8.08 23.83 20.12
CA GLU A 80 -8.73 23.80 21.44
C GLU A 80 -7.64 23.89 22.52
N PHE A 81 -8.03 24.16 23.75
CA PHE A 81 -7.09 24.31 24.85
C PHE A 81 -7.47 23.40 26.01
N GLU A 82 -6.52 22.61 26.52
CA GLU A 82 -6.76 21.76 27.69
C GLU A 82 -7.14 22.64 28.89
N ASN A 83 -8.27 22.34 29.49
CA ASN A 83 -8.85 23.13 30.58
C ASN A 83 -8.96 24.65 30.31
N GLY A 84 -9.06 25.02 29.03
CA GLY A 84 -9.08 26.42 28.61
C GLY A 84 -7.76 27.17 28.80
N ASP A 85 -6.65 26.48 29.06
CA ASP A 85 -5.35 27.07 29.27
C ASP A 85 -4.60 27.32 27.94
N PRO A 86 -4.29 28.57 27.58
CA PRO A 86 -3.61 28.87 26.31
C PRO A 86 -2.20 28.28 26.18
N ARG A 87 -1.62 27.79 27.25
CA ARG A 87 -0.30 27.12 27.25
C ARG A 87 -0.36 25.66 26.77
N HIS A 88 -1.56 25.08 26.70
CA HIS A 88 -1.78 23.69 26.29
C HIS A 88 -2.73 23.61 25.09
N PRO A 89 -2.36 24.15 23.93
CA PRO A 89 -3.18 24.07 22.72
C PRO A 89 -3.11 22.70 22.08
N LEU A 90 -4.24 22.24 21.60
CA LEU A 90 -4.40 21.00 20.82
C LEU A 90 -4.90 21.35 19.42
N TRP A 91 -4.33 20.73 18.39
CA TRP A 91 -4.83 20.91 17.04
C TRP A 91 -5.54 19.66 16.51
N SER A 92 -6.52 19.88 15.63
CA SER A 92 -7.17 18.84 14.83
C SER A 92 -7.40 19.35 13.40
N TYR A 93 -7.60 18.40 12.46
CA TYR A 93 -7.87 18.80 11.09
C TYR A 93 -9.15 19.59 10.95
N HIS A 94 -9.11 20.61 10.11
CA HIS A 94 -10.29 21.29 9.55
C HIS A 94 -10.75 20.52 8.30
N GLY A 95 -12.02 20.62 7.93
CA GLY A 95 -12.52 20.10 6.67
C GLY A 95 -11.99 20.90 5.47
N TRP A 96 -12.32 20.44 4.27
CA TRP A 96 -11.98 21.13 3.03
C TRP A 96 -12.76 22.43 2.87
N ALA A 97 -12.15 23.43 2.26
CA ALA A 97 -12.87 24.59 1.75
C ALA A 97 -13.63 24.22 0.48
N ILE A 98 -14.49 25.14 0.01
CA ILE A 98 -15.26 24.93 -1.22
C ILE A 98 -14.31 24.67 -2.40
N GLY A 99 -14.49 23.52 -3.06
CA GLY A 99 -13.68 23.12 -4.23
C GLY A 99 -12.32 22.48 -3.91
N GLU A 100 -11.95 22.30 -2.64
CA GLU A 100 -10.68 21.67 -2.25
C GLU A 100 -10.77 20.15 -2.08
N MET A 101 -11.97 19.61 -1.90
CA MET A 101 -12.13 18.16 -1.73
C MET A 101 -11.73 17.41 -3.01
N PRO A 102 -10.83 16.41 -2.95
CA PRO A 102 -10.47 15.61 -4.10
C PRO A 102 -11.71 14.95 -4.73
N PRO A 103 -11.85 14.98 -6.06
CA PRO A 103 -13.05 14.44 -6.74
C PRO A 103 -13.33 12.98 -6.39
N GLU A 104 -12.29 12.17 -6.18
CA GLU A 104 -12.40 10.77 -5.81
C GLU A 104 -13.06 10.55 -4.43
N LEU A 105 -12.90 11.50 -3.51
CA LEU A 105 -13.50 11.45 -2.16
C LEU A 105 -14.84 12.16 -2.08
N ASN A 106 -15.25 12.85 -3.14
CA ASN A 106 -16.47 13.65 -3.15
C ASN A 106 -17.73 12.82 -3.48
N LYS A 107 -17.88 11.70 -2.76
CA LYS A 107 -19.05 10.81 -2.85
C LYS A 107 -19.43 10.35 -1.45
N PRO A 108 -20.73 10.21 -1.11
CA PRO A 108 -21.17 9.84 0.23
C PRO A 108 -20.65 8.46 0.73
N ASN A 109 -20.51 7.51 -0.21
CA ASN A 109 -20.14 6.12 0.11
C ASN A 109 -18.65 5.84 -0.17
N VAL A 110 -17.80 6.85 -0.06
CA VAL A 110 -16.36 6.70 -0.27
C VAL A 110 -15.61 7.00 1.02
N LEU A 111 -14.77 6.06 1.40
CA LEU A 111 -13.80 6.19 2.48
C LEU A 111 -12.40 6.17 1.89
N GLY A 112 -11.51 7.08 2.31
CA GLY A 112 -10.14 7.04 1.84
C GLY A 112 -9.30 8.20 2.29
N PHE A 113 -8.02 8.15 1.91
CA PHE A 113 -7.10 9.27 2.05
C PHE A 113 -6.24 9.43 0.80
N ILE A 114 -5.88 10.67 0.52
CA ILE A 114 -5.01 11.05 -0.59
C ILE A 114 -3.91 11.93 -0.04
N THR A 115 -2.66 11.60 -0.37
CA THR A 115 -1.52 12.40 0.05
C THR A 115 -1.21 13.48 -0.99
N PRO A 116 -0.48 14.53 -0.61
CA PRO A 116 -0.08 15.59 -1.54
C PRO A 116 0.78 15.13 -2.73
N LYS A 117 1.42 13.95 -2.60
CA LYS A 117 2.20 13.34 -3.68
C LYS A 117 1.36 12.40 -4.58
N GLY A 118 0.05 12.31 -4.36
CA GLY A 118 -0.85 11.46 -5.14
C GLY A 118 -0.91 10.00 -4.70
N ASN A 119 -0.24 9.61 -3.60
CA ASN A 119 -0.48 8.29 -3.01
C ASN A 119 -1.87 8.27 -2.41
N LYS A 120 -2.63 7.20 -2.66
CA LYS A 120 -4.00 7.10 -2.19
C LYS A 120 -4.41 5.67 -1.83
N ILE A 121 -5.29 5.56 -0.84
CA ILE A 121 -6.05 4.35 -0.55
C ILE A 121 -7.51 4.78 -0.45
N ILE A 122 -8.36 4.18 -1.26
CA ILE A 122 -9.78 4.53 -1.40
C ILE A 122 -10.61 3.25 -1.40
N LEU A 123 -11.62 3.21 -0.55
CA LEU A 123 -12.68 2.22 -0.57
C LEU A 123 -13.94 2.91 -1.09
N ASP A 124 -14.37 2.56 -2.29
CA ASP A 124 -15.61 3.07 -2.91
C ASP A 124 -16.69 1.99 -2.78
N GLU A 125 -17.70 2.24 -1.96
CA GLU A 125 -18.85 1.36 -1.71
C GLU A 125 -20.09 1.78 -2.50
N SER A 126 -19.94 2.64 -3.54
CA SER A 126 -21.09 3.17 -4.28
C SER A 126 -21.88 2.08 -5.01
N ASP A 127 -21.20 1.08 -5.56
CA ASP A 127 -21.82 0.00 -6.33
C ASP A 127 -21.43 -1.38 -5.75
N SER A 128 -20.28 -1.93 -6.17
CA SER A 128 -19.86 -3.30 -5.84
C SER A 128 -18.76 -3.38 -4.79
N GLY A 129 -18.34 -2.26 -4.27
CA GLY A 129 -17.22 -2.17 -3.34
C GLY A 129 -15.84 -2.41 -4.02
N VAL A 130 -15.06 -1.35 -4.16
CA VAL A 130 -13.72 -1.44 -4.76
C VAL A 130 -12.69 -0.80 -3.82
N LEU A 131 -11.68 -1.58 -3.41
CA LEU A 131 -10.51 -1.04 -2.74
C LEU A 131 -9.43 -0.68 -3.77
N THR A 132 -9.06 0.57 -3.83
CA THR A 132 -7.99 1.09 -4.70
C THR A 132 -6.82 1.56 -3.85
N ALA A 133 -5.63 1.00 -4.07
CA ALA A 133 -4.38 1.49 -3.49
C ALA A 133 -3.44 1.90 -4.62
N ILE A 134 -3.06 3.17 -4.69
CA ILE A 134 -2.11 3.70 -5.67
C ILE A 134 -0.96 4.34 -4.93
N ILE A 135 0.23 3.81 -5.16
CA ILE A 135 1.49 4.32 -4.60
C ILE A 135 2.37 4.70 -5.77
N GLN A 136 2.95 5.90 -5.71
CA GLN A 136 3.75 6.46 -6.82
C GLN A 136 5.14 5.79 -6.97
N GLN A 137 5.55 5.01 -5.99
CA GLN A 137 6.83 4.30 -5.97
C GLN A 137 6.62 2.86 -5.52
N ASP A 138 7.57 2.28 -4.83
CA ASP A 138 7.56 0.87 -4.43
C ASP A 138 6.51 0.57 -3.36
N ILE A 139 5.91 -0.60 -3.46
CA ILE A 139 5.09 -1.22 -2.41
C ILE A 139 5.87 -2.40 -1.85
N ILE A 140 6.18 -2.36 -0.56
CA ILE A 140 6.87 -3.44 0.14
C ILE A 140 5.93 -4.08 1.15
N ILE A 141 5.57 -5.34 0.92
CA ILE A 141 4.75 -6.14 1.82
C ILE A 141 5.61 -7.29 2.33
N LYS A 142 5.78 -7.39 3.66
CA LYS A 142 6.58 -8.45 4.30
C LYS A 142 5.82 -9.04 5.47
N SER A 143 5.79 -10.34 5.55
CA SER A 143 5.47 -11.11 6.76
C SER A 143 6.76 -11.72 7.29
N LEU A 144 7.15 -11.40 8.53
CA LEU A 144 8.43 -11.85 9.09
C LEU A 144 8.35 -13.32 9.54
N ASP A 145 7.24 -13.70 10.17
CA ASP A 145 7.08 -15.02 10.80
C ASP A 145 5.81 -15.77 10.32
N GLY A 146 5.22 -15.35 9.22
CA GLY A 146 4.00 -15.93 8.68
C GLY A 146 3.87 -15.80 7.18
N ASN A 147 2.69 -16.11 6.64
CA ASN A 147 2.39 -16.08 5.21
C ASN A 147 1.66 -14.78 4.83
N ILE A 148 1.76 -14.42 3.56
CA ILE A 148 0.87 -13.46 2.90
C ILE A 148 -0.09 -14.28 2.04
N ASN A 149 -1.35 -14.35 2.46
CA ASN A 149 -2.40 -15.07 1.74
C ASN A 149 -3.17 -14.08 0.86
N VAL A 150 -3.28 -14.39 -0.42
CA VAL A 150 -4.10 -13.65 -1.37
C VAL A 150 -5.13 -14.62 -1.93
N ASP A 151 -6.38 -14.46 -1.52
CA ASP A 151 -7.50 -15.27 -1.98
C ASP A 151 -8.37 -14.42 -2.91
N ALA A 152 -8.42 -14.79 -4.16
CA ALA A 152 -9.16 -14.07 -5.21
C ALA A 152 -9.51 -15.02 -6.36
N ASN A 153 -10.63 -14.75 -7.05
CA ASN A 153 -11.02 -15.51 -8.25
C ASN A 153 -9.96 -15.43 -9.37
N SER A 154 -9.25 -14.30 -9.44
CA SER A 154 -8.11 -14.13 -10.35
C SER A 154 -7.14 -13.10 -9.82
N ILE A 155 -5.84 -13.29 -10.08
CA ILE A 155 -4.78 -12.33 -9.77
C ILE A 155 -4.19 -11.88 -11.11
N ILE A 156 -4.27 -10.57 -11.40
CA ILE A 156 -3.75 -9.99 -12.63
C ILE A 156 -2.49 -9.19 -12.29
N MET A 157 -1.35 -9.60 -12.84
CA MET A 157 -0.09 -8.86 -12.74
C MET A 157 0.21 -8.22 -14.09
N GLN A 158 0.26 -6.87 -14.12
CA GLN A 158 0.52 -6.10 -15.34
C GLN A 158 1.84 -5.35 -15.23
N GLY A 159 2.54 -5.22 -16.36
CA GLY A 159 3.73 -4.37 -16.45
C GLY A 159 5.06 -5.00 -16.05
N GLY A 160 5.12 -6.31 -15.84
CA GLY A 160 6.35 -7.03 -15.53
C GLY A 160 6.77 -8.03 -16.63
N GLU A 161 8.07 -8.31 -16.72
CA GLU A 161 8.60 -9.40 -17.54
C GLU A 161 8.36 -10.79 -16.94
N VAL A 162 7.89 -10.85 -15.67
CA VAL A 162 7.70 -12.09 -14.93
C VAL A 162 6.21 -12.43 -14.91
N GLY A 163 5.76 -13.20 -15.90
CA GLY A 163 4.53 -13.97 -15.76
C GLY A 163 4.78 -15.15 -14.81
N ILE A 164 3.89 -15.36 -13.85
CA ILE A 164 3.86 -16.64 -13.11
C ILE A 164 3.16 -17.65 -14.03
N PRO A 165 3.87 -18.63 -14.61
CA PRO A 165 3.21 -19.61 -15.47
C PRO A 165 2.27 -20.48 -14.63
N GLU A 166 1.11 -20.80 -15.19
CA GLU A 166 0.26 -21.82 -14.60
C GLU A 166 0.99 -23.17 -14.67
N SER A 167 1.28 -23.76 -13.51
CA SER A 167 2.11 -24.97 -13.41
C SER A 167 1.53 -26.13 -14.22
N SER A 168 0.21 -26.33 -14.20
CA SER A 168 -0.48 -27.41 -14.94
C SER A 168 -0.29 -27.28 -16.46
N SER A 169 -0.49 -26.10 -17.05
CA SER A 169 -0.32 -25.88 -18.48
C SER A 169 1.15 -25.96 -18.92
N THR A 170 2.08 -25.59 -18.06
CA THR A 170 3.51 -25.74 -18.30
C THR A 170 3.93 -27.21 -18.29
N VAL A 171 3.47 -27.98 -17.31
CA VAL A 171 3.68 -29.45 -17.25
C VAL A 171 3.14 -30.14 -18.50
N GLU A 172 1.90 -29.82 -18.90
CA GLU A 172 1.32 -30.42 -20.11
C GLU A 172 2.16 -30.15 -21.37
N ARG A 173 2.70 -28.93 -21.51
CA ARG A 173 3.56 -28.58 -22.65
C ARG A 173 4.89 -29.32 -22.61
N LEU A 174 5.52 -29.41 -21.44
CA LEU A 174 6.75 -30.14 -21.25
C LEU A 174 6.56 -31.63 -21.52
N ASN A 175 5.50 -32.24 -21.02
CA ASN A 175 5.17 -33.65 -21.26
C ASN A 175 4.95 -33.97 -22.73
N LYS A 176 4.30 -33.06 -23.49
CA LYS A 176 4.19 -33.23 -24.95
C LYS A 176 5.54 -33.24 -25.63
N ILE A 177 6.42 -32.29 -25.28
CA ILE A 177 7.79 -32.24 -25.85
C ILE A 177 8.57 -33.50 -25.49
N GLU A 178 8.50 -33.94 -24.24
CA GLU A 178 9.17 -35.17 -23.76
C GLU A 178 8.64 -36.42 -24.47
N GLN A 179 7.34 -36.51 -24.69
CA GLN A 179 6.73 -37.58 -25.48
C GLN A 179 7.22 -37.56 -26.91
N ASP A 180 7.26 -36.39 -27.57
CA ASP A 180 7.73 -36.28 -28.95
C ASP A 180 9.22 -36.68 -29.08
N ILE A 181 10.04 -36.24 -28.11
CA ILE A 181 11.45 -36.65 -28.03
C ILE A 181 11.58 -38.18 -27.83
N ASN A 182 10.79 -38.74 -26.91
CA ASN A 182 10.81 -40.18 -26.65
C ASN A 182 10.32 -40.98 -27.86
N ASN A 183 9.31 -40.50 -28.60
CA ASN A 183 8.87 -41.12 -29.85
C ASN A 183 9.97 -41.06 -30.91
N LEU A 184 10.67 -39.94 -31.04
CA LEU A 184 11.81 -39.81 -31.94
C LEU A 184 12.92 -40.80 -31.60
N LYS A 185 13.28 -40.90 -30.30
CA LYS A 185 14.26 -41.85 -29.78
C LYS A 185 13.85 -43.28 -30.08
N GLN A 186 12.59 -43.61 -29.90
CA GLN A 186 12.08 -44.94 -30.22
C GLN A 186 12.13 -45.23 -31.73
N ALA A 187 11.85 -44.26 -32.58
CA ALA A 187 11.99 -44.40 -34.03
C ALA A 187 13.42 -44.72 -34.45
N PHE A 188 14.42 -44.04 -33.84
CA PHE A 188 15.84 -44.35 -34.03
C PHE A 188 16.21 -45.74 -33.52
N THR A 189 15.69 -46.18 -32.39
CA THR A 189 15.96 -47.50 -31.82
C THR A 189 15.39 -48.61 -32.68
N SER A 190 14.17 -48.43 -33.18
CA SER A 190 13.46 -49.42 -34.04
C SER A 190 13.88 -49.38 -35.51
N TRP A 191 14.53 -48.29 -35.97
CA TRP A 191 14.95 -48.14 -37.35
C TRP A 191 15.94 -49.22 -37.77
N THR A 192 15.71 -49.82 -38.92
CA THR A 192 16.62 -50.80 -39.52
C THR A 192 17.39 -50.12 -40.67
N PRO A 193 18.72 -49.90 -40.55
CA PRO A 193 19.52 -49.29 -41.59
C PRO A 193 19.55 -50.16 -42.87
N THR A 194 19.57 -49.53 -44.04
CA THR A 194 19.80 -50.21 -45.30
C THR A 194 21.31 -50.60 -45.41
N PRO A 195 21.62 -51.77 -45.91
CA PRO A 195 23.04 -52.16 -46.09
C PRO A 195 23.81 -51.14 -46.95
N GLN A 196 24.98 -50.72 -46.48
CA GLN A 196 25.91 -49.81 -47.17
C GLN A 196 25.51 -48.32 -47.25
N ASP A 197 24.48 -47.84 -46.56
CA ASP A 197 24.09 -46.43 -46.49
C ASP A 197 24.73 -45.62 -45.31
N GLY A 198 25.59 -46.26 -44.52
CA GLY A 198 26.18 -45.64 -43.34
C GLY A 198 25.27 -45.60 -42.10
N GLY A 199 24.01 -46.00 -42.24
CA GLY A 199 23.01 -45.94 -41.18
C GLY A 199 23.35 -46.85 -39.99
N ALA A 200 24.01 -47.95 -40.21
CA ALA A 200 24.47 -48.85 -39.13
C ALA A 200 25.49 -48.13 -38.22
N ALA A 201 26.42 -47.37 -38.80
CA ALA A 201 27.37 -46.58 -38.06
C ALA A 201 26.69 -45.47 -37.25
N LEU A 202 25.72 -44.75 -37.85
CA LEU A 202 24.93 -43.71 -37.18
C LEU A 202 24.12 -44.30 -36.01
N LYS A 203 23.45 -45.44 -36.22
CA LYS A 203 22.69 -46.14 -35.18
C LYS A 203 23.56 -46.47 -33.95
N THR A 204 24.79 -46.87 -34.19
CA THR A 204 25.76 -47.15 -33.09
C THR A 204 26.14 -45.91 -32.33
N VAL A 205 26.38 -44.78 -33.02
CA VAL A 205 26.77 -43.52 -32.37
C VAL A 205 25.61 -42.94 -31.55
N VAL A 206 24.36 -43.05 -32.00
CA VAL A 206 23.20 -42.51 -31.27
C VAL A 206 22.57 -43.51 -30.29
N ALA A 207 23.11 -44.68 -30.11
CA ALA A 207 22.53 -45.76 -29.30
C ALA A 207 22.32 -45.35 -27.83
N SER A 208 23.28 -44.67 -27.24
CA SER A 208 23.17 -44.22 -25.87
C SER A 208 22.08 -43.13 -25.71
N TRP A 209 22.00 -42.22 -26.69
CA TRP A 209 20.97 -41.18 -26.67
C TRP A 209 19.57 -41.77 -26.94
N SER A 210 19.39 -42.61 -27.92
CA SER A 210 18.12 -43.22 -28.25
C SER A 210 17.60 -44.22 -27.22
N GLY A 211 18.53 -44.85 -26.45
CA GLY A 211 18.20 -45.77 -25.38
C GLY A 211 17.76 -45.10 -24.06
N SER A 212 18.08 -43.84 -23.86
CA SER A 212 17.70 -43.09 -22.63
C SER A 212 16.37 -42.40 -22.84
N LYS A 213 15.32 -42.76 -22.09
CA LYS A 213 14.04 -42.07 -22.11
C LYS A 213 14.05 -40.87 -21.18
N LEU A 214 13.38 -39.80 -21.58
CA LEU A 214 13.04 -38.73 -20.68
C LEU A 214 11.91 -39.17 -19.74
N THR A 215 12.03 -38.81 -18.48
CA THR A 215 10.95 -39.01 -17.50
C THR A 215 9.94 -37.90 -17.62
N GLU A 216 8.70 -38.21 -17.36
CA GLU A 216 7.61 -37.24 -17.38
C GLU A 216 7.81 -36.18 -16.29
N THR A 217 7.77 -34.88 -16.68
CA THR A 217 7.86 -33.75 -15.77
C THR A 217 6.61 -33.69 -14.92
N LYS A 218 6.77 -33.58 -13.61
CA LYS A 218 5.67 -33.39 -12.66
C LYS A 218 5.58 -31.93 -12.23
N VAL A 219 4.45 -31.56 -11.64
CA VAL A 219 4.22 -30.22 -11.09
C VAL A 219 5.31 -29.86 -10.06
N GLU A 220 5.66 -30.79 -9.20
CA GLU A 220 6.70 -30.64 -8.17
C GLU A 220 8.10 -30.33 -8.72
N ASP A 221 8.40 -30.71 -9.98
CA ASP A 221 9.71 -30.46 -10.62
C ASP A 221 9.84 -29.01 -11.13
N ILE A 222 8.72 -28.30 -11.32
CA ILE A 222 8.71 -26.93 -11.86
C ILE A 222 8.11 -25.91 -10.89
N GLU A 223 7.49 -26.34 -9.78
CA GLU A 223 7.01 -25.44 -8.76
C GLU A 223 8.17 -24.73 -8.05
N SER A 224 8.02 -23.44 -7.87
CA SER A 224 8.94 -22.70 -7.02
C SER A 224 8.72 -23.08 -5.55
N GLU A 225 9.79 -23.38 -4.82
CA GLU A 225 9.70 -23.59 -3.36
C GLU A 225 9.20 -22.33 -2.63
N THR A 226 9.36 -21.16 -3.25
CA THR A 226 9.01 -19.85 -2.68
C THR A 226 7.72 -19.26 -3.22
N ILE A 227 7.26 -19.68 -4.40
CA ILE A 227 6.01 -19.19 -5.02
C ILE A 227 5.13 -20.42 -5.29
N LYS A 228 4.12 -20.63 -4.46
CA LYS A 228 3.12 -21.69 -4.63
C LYS A 228 1.78 -21.08 -5.02
N GLN A 229 1.14 -21.65 -6.05
CA GLN A 229 -0.25 -21.39 -6.35
C GLN A 229 -1.10 -22.30 -5.47
N PRO A 230 -2.20 -21.81 -4.87
CA PRO A 230 -3.16 -22.69 -4.22
C PRO A 230 -3.82 -23.60 -5.26
N ASN A 231 -4.03 -24.85 -4.88
CA ASN A 231 -4.77 -25.85 -5.67
C ASN A 231 -6.23 -25.44 -5.87
#